data_762dbbe5a19633c2accab48f474dbc36
#
_entry.id   762dbbe5a19633c2accab48f474dbc36
#
_cell.length_a   1.000
_cell.length_b   1.000
_cell.length_c   1.000
_cell.angle_alpha   90.00
_cell.angle_beta   90.00
_cell.angle_gamma   90.00
#
_symmetry.space_group_name_H-M   'P 1'
#
loop_
_entity.id
_entity.type
_entity.pdbx_description
1 polymer ?
#
loop_
_entity_poly.entity_id
_entity_poly.type
_entity_poly.pdbx_seq_one_letter_code
_entity_poly.pdbx_strand_id
1 'polypeptide(L)'
;FLNRNNLIVHYLFGNIHIQRCFVLRENNSLIYYPIIVLLLHLQNSNSIAMAGIYLHIPFCKTRCIYCDFYSTTRSELITRYIHALCNELEMRKEYLKEEKIETVYFGGGTPSQLGEEDFQQIFKAIQKHYGLEDCREITLEANPDDLSKEYLQMLSALPFNRISMGTVSYTHLRAHET
;
A
#
# COMPACT_ATOMS: atom_id res chain seq x y z
N PHE A 1 -2.04 -10.19 29.55
CA PHE A 1 -1.13 -11.08 28.83
C PHE A 1 -0.77 -10.41 27.51
N LEU A 2 0.34 -9.63 27.49
CA LEU A 2 0.89 -9.00 26.29
C LEU A 2 1.64 -10.06 25.49
N ASN A 3 1.09 -10.43 24.33
CA ASN A 3 1.78 -11.32 23.41
C ASN A 3 2.96 -10.55 22.81
N ARG A 4 4.19 -11.03 23.02
CA ARG A 4 5.47 -10.37 22.69
C ARG A 4 5.73 -10.15 21.20
N ASN A 5 4.77 -10.42 20.33
CA ASN A 5 4.91 -10.36 18.87
C ASN A 5 4.22 -9.14 18.22
N ASN A 6 3.68 -8.19 18.99
CA ASN A 6 2.99 -7.03 18.45
C ASN A 6 3.64 -5.75 18.98
N LEU A 7 4.54 -5.15 18.20
CA LEU A 7 5.00 -3.79 18.43
C LEU A 7 4.00 -2.82 17.78
N ILE A 8 3.34 -2.02 18.61
CA ILE A 8 2.43 -0.97 18.15
C ILE A 8 3.27 0.29 17.96
N VAL A 9 3.41 0.74 16.72
CA VAL A 9 3.97 2.06 16.42
C VAL A 9 2.83 2.98 16.05
N HIS A 10 2.61 3.99 16.90
CA HIS A 10 1.64 5.05 16.62
C HIS A 10 2.34 6.18 15.88
N TYR A 11 1.96 6.43 14.63
CA TYR A 11 2.27 7.67 13.95
C TYR A 11 1.00 8.51 13.86
N LEU A 12 1.05 9.71 14.44
CA LEU A 12 -0.01 10.71 14.30
C LEU A 12 0.35 11.62 13.13
N PHE A 13 -0.34 11.46 12.01
CA PHE A 13 -0.40 12.48 10.96
C PHE A 13 -1.81 13.05 10.96
N GLY A 14 -2.03 14.17 11.67
CA GLY A 14 -3.33 14.78 11.81
C GLY A 14 -4.36 13.85 12.48
N ASN A 15 -5.57 13.71 11.91
CA ASN A 15 -6.64 12.85 12.42
C ASN A 15 -6.57 11.38 11.91
N ILE A 16 -5.40 10.92 11.47
CA ILE A 16 -5.21 9.58 10.90
C ILE A 16 -4.69 8.64 11.99
N HIS A 17 -5.49 7.65 12.37
CA HIS A 17 -5.08 6.57 13.27
C HIS A 17 -4.39 5.46 12.49
N ILE A 18 -3.05 5.36 12.60
CA ILE A 18 -2.28 4.24 12.05
C ILE A 18 -2.19 3.14 13.12
N GLN A 19 -2.86 2.02 12.89
CA GLN A 19 -2.83 0.87 13.80
C GLN A 19 -2.05 -0.31 13.19
N ARG A 20 -0.92 -0.64 13.83
CA ARG A 20 -0.18 -1.90 13.86
C ARG A 20 0.65 -2.33 12.65
N CYS A 21 1.93 -2.57 12.92
CA CYS A 21 2.85 -3.34 12.07
C CYS A 21 2.81 -4.83 12.46
N PHE A 22 2.83 -5.74 11.49
CA PHE A 22 3.02 -7.17 11.72
C PHE A 22 4.51 -7.52 11.69
N VAL A 23 4.94 -8.38 12.62
CA VAL A 23 6.28 -8.92 12.67
C VAL A 23 6.24 -10.38 12.24
N LEU A 24 6.85 -10.72 11.12
CA LEU A 24 7.12 -12.10 10.74
C LEU A 24 8.48 -12.52 11.33
N ARG A 25 8.49 -13.61 12.08
CA ARG A 25 9.71 -14.19 12.64
C ARG A 25 10.26 -15.24 11.69
N GLU A 26 11.46 -15.05 11.19
CA GLU A 26 12.18 -16.04 10.39
C GLU A 26 13.61 -16.19 10.93
N ASN A 27 14.03 -17.42 11.19
CA ASN A 27 15.39 -17.82 11.54
C ASN A 27 16.10 -16.91 12.57
N ASN A 28 15.45 -16.63 13.71
CA ASN A 28 15.96 -15.75 14.77
C ASN A 28 16.20 -14.26 14.39
N SER A 29 15.84 -13.84 13.19
CA SER A 29 15.84 -12.43 12.78
C SER A 29 14.42 -11.89 12.76
N LEU A 30 14.21 -10.77 13.46
CA LEU A 30 12.96 -10.01 13.40
C LEU A 30 12.97 -9.20 12.09
N ILE A 31 12.22 -9.64 11.10
CA ILE A 31 12.01 -8.87 9.88
C ILE A 31 10.75 -8.04 10.10
N TYR A 32 10.94 -6.74 10.35
CA TYR A 32 9.84 -5.79 10.46
C TYR A 32 9.37 -5.41 9.06
N TYR A 33 8.20 -5.89 8.68
CA TYR A 33 7.47 -5.37 7.53
C TYR A 33 6.33 -4.51 8.06
N PRO A 34 6.38 -3.19 7.93
CA PRO A 34 5.20 -2.39 8.17
C PRO A 34 4.24 -2.61 7.01
N ILE A 35 3.42 -3.65 7.10
CA ILE A 35 2.27 -3.80 6.23
C ILE A 35 1.23 -2.84 6.78
N ILE A 36 1.04 -1.72 6.12
CA ILE A 36 0.10 -0.70 6.55
C ILE A 36 -1.10 -0.76 5.61
N VAL A 37 -2.14 -1.46 6.03
CA VAL A 37 -3.49 -1.20 5.55
C VAL A 37 -4.04 -0.11 6.46
N LEU A 38 -4.04 1.12 5.97
CA LEU A 38 -4.59 2.26 6.68
C LEU A 38 -6.07 2.39 6.30
N LEU A 39 -6.93 2.15 7.28
CA LEU A 39 -8.36 2.41 7.13
C LEU A 39 -8.60 3.87 7.52
N LEU A 40 -8.88 4.70 6.54
CA LEU A 40 -9.16 6.12 6.74
C LEU A 40 -10.65 6.30 7.09
N HIS A 41 -10.90 6.75 8.30
CA HIS A 41 -12.22 7.12 8.77
C HIS A 41 -12.36 8.64 8.69
N LEU A 42 -13.11 9.14 7.73
CA LEU A 42 -13.42 10.56 7.63
C LEU A 42 -14.78 10.82 8.29
N GLN A 43 -14.75 11.18 9.58
CA GLN A 43 -15.95 11.67 10.26
C GLN A 43 -16.24 13.10 9.82
N ASN A 44 -17.20 13.27 8.96
CA ASN A 44 -17.83 14.55 8.74
C ASN A 44 -19.15 14.55 9.51
N SER A 45 -19.36 15.55 10.36
CA SER A 45 -20.44 15.62 11.37
C SER A 45 -21.88 15.53 10.84
N ASN A 46 -22.09 15.39 9.53
CA ASN A 46 -23.42 15.29 8.88
C ASN A 46 -23.44 14.37 7.63
N SER A 47 -22.48 13.49 7.41
CA SER A 47 -22.47 12.61 6.23
C SER A 47 -22.10 11.17 6.60
N ILE A 48 -22.58 10.23 5.81
CA ILE A 48 -22.21 8.82 5.82
C ILE A 48 -20.69 8.70 5.98
N ALA A 49 -20.26 7.93 6.98
CA ALA A 49 -18.83 7.69 7.20
C ALA A 49 -18.21 7.09 5.94
N MET A 50 -17.19 7.75 5.40
CA MET A 50 -16.49 7.32 4.19
C MET A 50 -15.24 6.57 4.62
N ALA A 51 -15.04 5.38 4.08
CA ALA A 51 -13.87 4.56 4.34
C ALA A 51 -12.95 4.48 3.13
N GLY A 52 -11.64 4.40 3.40
CA GLY A 52 -10.62 4.18 2.37
C GLY A 52 -9.61 3.14 2.82
N ILE A 53 -9.03 2.45 1.85
CA ILE A 53 -7.92 1.52 2.07
C ILE A 53 -6.64 2.13 1.52
N TYR A 54 -5.62 2.31 2.37
CA TYR A 54 -4.26 2.61 1.94
C TYR A 54 -3.42 1.33 2.01
N LEU A 55 -2.78 0.98 0.91
CA LEU A 55 -1.87 -0.15 0.79
C LEU A 55 -0.45 0.37 0.63
N HIS A 56 0.40 0.09 1.61
CA HIS A 56 1.81 0.46 1.54
C HIS A 56 2.60 -0.58 0.75
N ILE A 57 3.16 -0.19 -0.38
CA ILE A 57 4.01 -1.03 -1.22
C ILE A 57 5.47 -0.56 -1.08
N PRO A 58 6.32 -1.26 -0.30
CA PRO A 58 7.63 -0.73 0.09
C PRO A 58 8.73 -0.92 -0.95
N PHE A 59 8.44 -1.45 -2.12
CA PHE A 59 9.46 -1.81 -3.11
C PHE A 59 9.87 -0.61 -3.97
N CYS A 60 11.18 -0.43 -4.14
CA CYS A 60 11.78 0.58 -5.02
C CYS A 60 12.91 -0.06 -5.83
N LYS A 61 13.16 0.38 -7.06
CA LYS A 61 14.37 -0.01 -7.83
C LYS A 61 15.64 0.47 -7.13
N THR A 62 15.60 1.72 -6.65
CA THR A 62 16.71 2.37 -5.93
C THR A 62 16.14 3.10 -4.73
N ARG A 63 16.93 3.21 -3.66
CA ARG A 63 16.54 3.97 -2.48
C ARG A 63 17.14 5.37 -2.55
N CYS A 64 16.27 6.38 -2.55
CA CYS A 64 16.70 7.77 -2.56
C CYS A 64 17.20 8.20 -1.17
N ILE A 65 18.30 8.95 -1.12
CA ILE A 65 18.96 9.39 0.13
C ILE A 65 18.09 10.33 0.98
N TYR A 66 17.09 10.97 0.37
CA TYR A 66 16.18 11.93 1.01
C TYR A 66 14.82 11.32 1.39
N CYS A 67 14.61 10.02 1.10
CA CYS A 67 13.31 9.39 1.30
C CYS A 67 13.20 8.80 2.70
N ASP A 68 12.30 9.37 3.52
CA ASP A 68 11.99 8.89 4.87
C ASP A 68 10.95 7.78 4.91
N PHE A 69 10.34 7.45 3.75
CA PHE A 69 9.38 6.35 3.69
C PHE A 69 10.09 5.01 3.87
N TYR A 70 9.42 4.11 4.58
CA TYR A 70 9.89 2.73 4.64
C TYR A 70 9.90 2.12 3.25
N SER A 71 11.09 1.77 2.76
CA SER A 71 11.28 1.19 1.43
C SER A 71 12.42 0.18 1.42
N THR A 72 12.38 -0.73 0.45
CA THR A 72 13.39 -1.77 0.23
C THR A 72 13.62 -1.98 -1.25
N THR A 73 14.85 -2.35 -1.62
CA THR A 73 15.21 -2.75 -2.98
C THR A 73 15.15 -4.27 -3.19
N ARG A 74 14.72 -5.02 -2.18
CA ARG A 74 14.67 -6.50 -2.21
C ARG A 74 13.43 -6.99 -2.94
N SER A 75 13.44 -6.94 -4.28
CA SER A 75 12.33 -7.37 -5.14
C SER A 75 11.99 -8.87 -4.99
N GLU A 76 12.95 -9.69 -4.55
CA GLU A 76 12.73 -11.12 -4.30
C GLU A 76 11.70 -11.39 -3.17
N LEU A 77 11.36 -10.37 -2.41
CA LEU A 77 10.37 -10.46 -1.33
C LEU A 77 8.95 -10.12 -1.77
N ILE A 78 8.73 -9.63 -3.00
CA ILE A 78 7.42 -9.15 -3.47
C ILE A 78 6.34 -10.21 -3.25
N THR A 79 6.53 -11.41 -3.76
CA THR A 79 5.52 -12.48 -3.65
C THR A 79 5.13 -12.77 -2.20
N ARG A 80 6.10 -12.88 -1.30
CA ARG A 80 5.83 -13.11 0.13
C ARG A 80 5.10 -11.94 0.77
N TYR A 81 5.48 -10.73 0.37
CA TYR A 81 4.85 -9.50 0.84
C TYR A 81 3.38 -9.44 0.41
N ILE A 82 3.08 -9.72 -0.86
CA ILE A 82 1.71 -9.74 -1.38
C ILE A 82 0.85 -10.77 -0.63
N HIS A 83 1.37 -11.97 -0.39
CA HIS A 83 0.66 -12.96 0.43
C HIS A 83 0.37 -12.44 1.85
N ALA A 84 1.34 -11.80 2.50
CA ALA A 84 1.15 -11.23 3.83
C ALA A 84 0.15 -10.07 3.83
N LEU A 85 0.17 -9.21 2.79
CA LEU A 85 -0.78 -8.12 2.59
C LEU A 85 -2.22 -8.65 2.42
N CYS A 86 -2.41 -9.68 1.59
CA CYS A 86 -3.72 -10.31 1.41
C CYS A 86 -4.24 -10.95 2.71
N ASN A 87 -3.37 -11.59 3.49
CA ASN A 87 -3.72 -12.12 4.81
C ASN A 87 -4.10 -11.00 5.79
N GLU A 88 -3.39 -9.87 5.77
CA GLU A 88 -3.74 -8.72 6.60
C GLU A 88 -5.10 -8.13 6.24
N LEU A 89 -5.41 -8.01 4.93
CA LEU A 89 -6.75 -7.62 4.47
C LEU A 89 -7.82 -8.55 5.04
N GLU A 90 -7.62 -9.87 4.97
CA GLU A 90 -8.57 -10.83 5.55
C GLU A 90 -8.71 -10.69 7.06
N MET A 91 -7.61 -10.52 7.79
CA MET A 91 -7.62 -10.38 9.26
C MET A 91 -8.33 -9.09 9.72
N ARG A 92 -8.29 -8.05 8.90
CA ARG A 92 -8.86 -6.73 9.22
C ARG A 92 -10.25 -6.49 8.64
N LYS A 93 -10.85 -7.47 7.97
CA LYS A 93 -12.16 -7.35 7.33
C LYS A 93 -13.27 -6.81 8.24
N GLU A 94 -13.14 -7.07 9.55
CA GLU A 94 -14.12 -6.64 10.55
C GLU A 94 -14.00 -5.16 10.95
N TYR A 95 -12.92 -4.47 10.55
CA TYR A 95 -12.70 -3.06 10.92
C TYR A 95 -13.66 -2.11 10.22
N LEU A 96 -14.16 -2.49 9.04
CA LEU A 96 -15.05 -1.68 8.21
C LEU A 96 -16.39 -2.37 7.95
N LYS A 97 -16.88 -3.18 8.90
CA LYS A 97 -18.08 -4.03 8.73
C LYS A 97 -19.30 -3.34 8.15
N GLU A 98 -19.50 -2.07 8.49
CA GLU A 98 -20.68 -1.29 8.15
C GLU A 98 -20.38 -0.13 7.20
N GLU A 99 -19.13 0.01 6.78
CA GLU A 99 -18.68 1.13 5.97
C GLU A 99 -18.36 0.68 4.56
N LYS A 100 -18.84 1.47 3.60
CA LYS A 100 -18.51 1.28 2.20
C LYS A 100 -17.16 1.90 1.89
N ILE A 101 -16.32 1.17 1.15
CA ILE A 101 -15.04 1.67 0.70
C ILE A 101 -15.26 2.57 -0.51
N GLU A 102 -14.87 3.84 -0.39
CA GLU A 102 -14.94 4.79 -1.48
C GLU A 102 -13.60 4.96 -2.20
N THR A 103 -12.49 4.67 -1.52
CA THR A 103 -11.16 4.87 -2.11
C THR A 103 -10.21 3.72 -1.78
N VAL A 104 -9.35 3.36 -2.75
CA VAL A 104 -8.20 2.48 -2.55
C VAL A 104 -6.95 3.18 -3.08
N TYR A 105 -5.92 3.26 -2.25
CA TYR A 105 -4.69 3.94 -2.59
C TYR A 105 -3.48 3.02 -2.43
N PHE A 106 -2.76 2.79 -3.51
CA PHE A 106 -1.49 2.08 -3.53
C PHE A 106 -0.36 3.10 -3.50
N GLY A 107 0.35 3.18 -2.37
CA GLY A 107 1.41 4.16 -2.15
C GLY A 107 2.62 3.59 -1.42
N GLY A 108 3.56 4.45 -1.06
CA GLY A 108 4.71 4.12 -0.21
C GLY A 108 6.05 4.22 -0.89
N GLY A 109 6.64 3.10 -1.30
CA GLY A 109 7.88 3.06 -2.08
C GLY A 109 7.61 3.39 -3.54
N THR A 110 7.45 2.37 -4.36
CA THR A 110 7.11 2.51 -5.79
C THR A 110 6.15 1.40 -6.19
N PRO A 111 4.83 1.59 -6.01
CA PRO A 111 3.83 0.56 -6.32
C PRO A 111 3.86 0.07 -7.77
N SER A 112 4.35 0.89 -8.71
CA SER A 112 4.57 0.48 -10.11
C SER A 112 5.66 -0.58 -10.31
N GLN A 113 6.31 -1.05 -9.24
CA GLN A 113 7.20 -2.22 -9.28
C GLN A 113 6.44 -3.55 -9.27
N LEU A 114 5.14 -3.54 -8.97
CA LEU A 114 4.31 -4.74 -8.95
C LEU A 114 3.90 -5.14 -10.36
N GLY A 115 3.78 -6.46 -10.57
CA GLY A 115 3.26 -7.04 -11.80
C GLY A 115 1.75 -7.26 -11.77
N GLU A 116 1.21 -7.71 -12.91
CA GLU A 116 -0.22 -7.98 -13.09
C GLU A 116 -0.75 -8.97 -12.06
N GLU A 117 -0.04 -10.09 -11.86
CA GLU A 117 -0.45 -11.15 -10.93
C GLU A 117 -0.54 -10.65 -9.48
N ASP A 118 0.38 -9.76 -9.09
CA ASP A 118 0.39 -9.15 -7.75
C ASP A 118 -0.85 -8.30 -7.54
N PHE A 119 -1.17 -7.42 -8.50
CA PHE A 119 -2.38 -6.59 -8.45
C PHE A 119 -3.65 -7.42 -8.45
N GLN A 120 -3.73 -8.46 -9.29
CA GLN A 120 -4.88 -9.35 -9.35
C GLN A 120 -5.14 -10.03 -8.00
N GLN A 121 -4.06 -10.50 -7.32
CA GLN A 121 -4.18 -11.10 -5.99
C GLN A 121 -4.71 -10.09 -4.96
N ILE A 122 -4.18 -8.87 -4.94
CA ILE A 122 -4.60 -7.81 -4.03
C ILE A 122 -6.07 -7.44 -4.29
N PHE A 123 -6.45 -7.16 -5.54
CA PHE A 123 -7.82 -6.81 -5.89
C PHE A 123 -8.82 -7.91 -5.56
N LYS A 124 -8.45 -9.17 -5.78
CA LYS A 124 -9.26 -10.32 -5.38
C LYS A 124 -9.50 -10.36 -3.86
N ALA A 125 -8.47 -10.06 -3.07
CA ALA A 125 -8.60 -9.99 -1.62
C ALA A 125 -9.48 -8.82 -1.17
N ILE A 126 -9.31 -7.62 -1.76
CA ILE A 126 -10.14 -6.45 -1.45
C ILE A 126 -11.60 -6.74 -1.83
N GLN A 127 -11.84 -7.21 -3.05
CA GLN A 127 -13.20 -7.53 -3.52
C GLN A 127 -13.89 -8.56 -2.62
N LYS A 128 -13.16 -9.59 -2.19
CA LYS A 128 -13.70 -10.67 -1.33
C LYS A 128 -14.11 -10.17 0.05
N HIS A 129 -13.35 -9.26 0.66
CA HIS A 129 -13.50 -8.92 2.06
C HIS A 129 -14.17 -7.57 2.31
N TYR A 130 -14.13 -6.66 1.33
CA TYR A 130 -14.58 -5.29 1.49
C TYR A 130 -15.55 -4.85 0.38
N GLY A 131 -15.51 -5.47 -0.82
CA GLY A 131 -16.20 -5.00 -2.02
C GLY A 131 -15.50 -3.81 -2.68
N LEU A 132 -15.78 -3.61 -3.96
CA LEU A 132 -15.28 -2.46 -4.74
C LEU A 132 -16.41 -1.73 -5.48
N GLU A 133 -17.66 -2.15 -5.28
CA GLU A 133 -18.82 -1.67 -6.04
C GLU A 133 -19.10 -0.17 -5.82
N ASP A 134 -18.82 0.31 -4.62
CA ASP A 134 -18.99 1.72 -4.23
C ASP A 134 -17.68 2.53 -4.34
N CYS A 135 -16.58 1.89 -4.77
CA CYS A 135 -15.27 2.52 -4.85
C CYS A 135 -15.19 3.52 -6.00
N ARG A 136 -15.01 4.80 -5.68
CA ARG A 136 -14.97 5.90 -6.65
C ARG A 136 -13.58 6.19 -7.17
N GLU A 137 -12.56 5.96 -6.34
CA GLU A 137 -11.18 6.24 -6.69
C GLU A 137 -10.27 5.07 -6.31
N ILE A 138 -9.54 4.56 -7.30
CA ILE A 138 -8.49 3.56 -7.10
C ILE A 138 -7.21 4.12 -7.68
N THR A 139 -6.33 4.58 -6.81
CA THR A 139 -5.10 5.29 -7.15
C THR A 139 -3.88 4.40 -7.07
N LEU A 140 -3.02 4.49 -8.07
CA LEU A 140 -1.68 3.92 -8.10
C LEU A 140 -0.63 5.04 -8.08
N GLU A 141 0.28 5.04 -7.10
CA GLU A 141 1.53 5.79 -7.22
C GLU A 141 2.47 5.08 -8.19
N ALA A 142 3.04 5.82 -9.13
CA ALA A 142 3.92 5.27 -10.14
C ALA A 142 5.15 6.14 -10.39
N ASN A 143 6.27 5.47 -10.65
CA ASN A 143 7.44 6.13 -11.21
C ASN A 143 7.20 6.27 -12.72
N PRO A 144 7.39 7.47 -13.31
CA PRO A 144 7.28 7.69 -14.75
C PRO A 144 8.08 6.70 -15.60
N ASP A 145 9.27 6.30 -15.12
CA ASP A 145 10.15 5.35 -15.82
C ASP A 145 9.58 3.91 -15.90
N ASP A 146 8.57 3.59 -15.09
CA ASP A 146 7.91 2.28 -15.10
C ASP A 146 6.71 2.22 -16.06
N LEU A 147 6.22 3.39 -16.52
CA LEU A 147 5.00 3.50 -17.31
C LEU A 147 5.25 3.27 -18.80
N SER A 148 5.75 2.08 -19.17
CA SER A 148 5.80 1.67 -20.56
C SER A 148 4.41 1.51 -21.15
N LYS A 149 4.31 1.48 -22.48
CA LYS A 149 3.03 1.26 -23.18
C LYS A 149 2.38 -0.06 -22.75
N GLU A 150 3.18 -1.11 -22.61
CA GLU A 150 2.73 -2.45 -22.21
C GLU A 150 2.23 -2.43 -20.78
N TYR A 151 2.96 -1.73 -19.88
CA TYR A 151 2.55 -1.58 -18.48
C TYR A 151 1.24 -0.79 -18.35
N LEU A 152 1.07 0.29 -19.11
CA LEU A 152 -0.17 1.05 -19.15
C LEU A 152 -1.35 0.24 -19.71
N GLN A 153 -1.12 -0.63 -20.70
CA GLN A 153 -2.13 -1.55 -21.20
C GLN A 153 -2.55 -2.55 -20.11
N MET A 154 -1.60 -3.10 -19.37
CA MET A 154 -1.87 -3.97 -18.23
C MET A 154 -2.69 -3.25 -17.16
N LEU A 155 -2.30 -2.03 -16.77
CA LEU A 155 -3.05 -1.25 -15.79
C LEU A 155 -4.48 -0.93 -16.24
N SER A 156 -4.71 -0.71 -17.55
CA SER A 156 -6.04 -0.44 -18.08
C SER A 156 -7.00 -1.62 -18.02
N ALA A 157 -6.49 -2.84 -17.85
CA ALA A 157 -7.28 -4.06 -17.63
C ALA A 157 -7.60 -4.29 -16.14
N LEU A 158 -7.03 -3.49 -15.24
CA LEU A 158 -7.23 -3.54 -13.80
C LEU A 158 -8.14 -2.39 -13.32
N PRO A 159 -8.72 -2.46 -12.13
CA PRO A 159 -9.67 -1.46 -11.62
C PRO A 159 -9.11 -0.06 -11.35
N PHE A 160 -7.86 0.23 -11.71
CA PHE A 160 -7.28 1.55 -11.52
C PHE A 160 -7.98 2.61 -12.37
N ASN A 161 -8.30 3.76 -11.75
CA ASN A 161 -8.88 4.91 -12.45
C ASN A 161 -8.09 6.22 -12.22
N ARG A 162 -7.02 6.17 -11.41
CA ARG A 162 -6.13 7.30 -11.17
C ARG A 162 -4.68 6.83 -11.05
N ILE A 163 -3.77 7.59 -11.67
CA ILE A 163 -2.32 7.41 -11.52
C ILE A 163 -1.76 8.69 -10.88
N SER A 164 -1.04 8.53 -9.78
CA SER A 164 -0.27 9.59 -9.13
C SER A 164 1.20 9.43 -9.49
N MET A 165 1.75 10.36 -10.26
CA MET A 165 3.15 10.30 -10.65
C MET A 165 3.99 11.22 -9.76
N GLY A 166 5.02 10.67 -9.13
CA GLY A 166 6.01 11.45 -8.42
C GLY A 166 6.89 12.20 -9.42
N THR A 167 6.64 13.50 -9.57
CA THR A 167 7.48 14.38 -10.40
C THR A 167 8.62 14.97 -9.58
N VAL A 168 9.34 14.15 -8.82
CA VAL A 168 10.60 14.62 -8.25
C VAL A 168 11.55 14.80 -9.42
N SER A 169 12.12 16.00 -9.56
CA SER A 169 13.07 16.33 -10.63
C SER A 169 14.31 15.45 -10.51
N TYR A 170 14.27 14.29 -11.13
CA TYR A 170 15.33 13.28 -11.09
C TYR A 170 16.66 13.77 -11.69
N THR A 171 16.63 14.82 -12.48
CA THR A 171 17.82 15.36 -13.13
C THR A 171 18.85 15.93 -12.16
N HIS A 172 18.44 16.42 -11.00
CA HIS A 172 19.35 16.99 -9.99
C HIS A 172 19.79 16.01 -8.91
N LEU A 173 18.97 15.01 -8.59
CA LEU A 173 19.20 14.13 -7.44
C LEU A 173 19.88 12.82 -7.84
N ARG A 174 19.67 12.31 -9.06
CA ARG A 174 20.44 11.17 -9.60
C ARG A 174 21.86 11.51 -9.97
N ALA A 175 22.17 12.76 -10.27
CA ALA A 175 23.54 13.20 -10.58
C ALA A 175 24.48 13.11 -9.37
N HIS A 176 23.95 12.93 -8.16
CA HIS A 176 24.73 12.77 -6.93
C HIS A 176 24.78 11.31 -6.44
N GLU A 177 24.16 10.38 -7.15
CA GLU A 177 24.17 8.95 -6.81
C GLU A 177 25.28 8.15 -7.54
N THR A 178 26.13 8.82 -8.32
CA THR A 178 27.31 8.23 -9.02
C THR A 178 28.61 8.50 -8.28
#